data_e2576c57b0a0fff588665f77444dd1b2
#
_entry.id   e2576c57b0a0fff588665f77444dd1b2
#
_cell.length_a   1.000
_cell.length_b   1.000
_cell.length_c   1.000
_cell.angle_alpha   90.00
_cell.angle_beta   90.00
_cell.angle_gamma   90.00
#
_symmetry.space_group_name_H-M   'P 1'
#
loop_
_entity.id
_entity.type
_entity.pdbx_description
1 polymer ?
#
loop_
_entity_poly.entity_id
_entity_poly.type
_entity_poly.pdbx_seq_one_letter_code
_entity_poly.pdbx_strand_id
1 'polypeptide(L)'
;MIWIAVNMKIRLALFLTLFFSVASVAPSFAAGERYALVIGNAKYPDAEAPLKEPINDARDIAEELKRDGFNVDIGENLTGEQMRRAFDRLYGKIKPGSVALIFFSGFGVQSSRQSYMIPVDAQIWTEPDVRRDGFSLETVLGEINSRGAGVKIALIDASRRNPFERRFRSFSAGLAPVIAPNGTLVMYSAALSSVVSDNGSDRSLFVKELLKEIRTPDLMAEETLNRTRVGVTRASRQEQVPWISSSLAEDFSFIPSGSGPRPPSPPPAAVATAPAAPAPAPAPPPPVVAAPAPPPPAPPPAPSKPVEAAIPPPPPPAKPAESASPTALALADDPTIKNLNDKLKDNPDDAAALYRRGQVYASKGAYELAIRDFNNSLRLNPKDVEAFNNRCWARTVIGDLQAALKDCNEALRLRPNFVDALDSRGLVNLKSGQNKNAIADFDAALKINPRLTSSLYGRGLAKKRNGSIPEGDLDINNAKAMDPNIVKEFADYGVQ
;
A
#
# COMPACT_ATOMS: atom_id res chain seq x y z
N MET A 1 -1.98 50.73 71.71
CA MET A 1 -1.66 49.32 71.23
C MET A 1 -2.86 48.55 70.64
N ILE A 2 -4.10 48.76 71.09
CA ILE A 2 -5.28 47.99 70.61
C ILE A 2 -5.66 48.34 69.14
N TRP A 3 -5.46 49.57 68.70
CA TRP A 3 -5.85 50.03 67.33
C TRP A 3 -4.97 49.46 66.23
N ILE A 4 -3.70 49.18 66.51
CA ILE A 4 -2.76 48.58 65.53
C ILE A 4 -3.04 47.09 65.31
N ALA A 5 -3.47 46.35 66.37
CA ALA A 5 -3.78 44.93 66.30
C ALA A 5 -5.06 44.64 65.51
N VAL A 6 -6.07 45.54 65.57
CA VAL A 6 -7.34 45.37 64.79
C VAL A 6 -7.09 45.57 63.28
N ASN A 7 -6.31 46.58 62.90
CA ASN A 7 -6.00 46.83 61.49
C ASN A 7 -5.13 45.74 60.87
N MET A 8 -4.27 45.10 61.65
CA MET A 8 -3.43 44.00 61.17
C MET A 8 -4.24 42.68 60.94
N LYS A 9 -5.27 42.42 61.79
CA LYS A 9 -6.19 41.31 61.62
C LYS A 9 -7.13 41.48 60.42
N ILE A 10 -7.58 42.72 60.16
CA ILE A 10 -8.43 43.02 58.98
C ILE A 10 -7.63 42.93 57.68
N ARG A 11 -6.36 43.39 57.66
CA ARG A 11 -5.49 43.22 56.46
C ARG A 11 -5.10 41.80 56.23
N LEU A 12 -4.90 40.97 57.25
CA LEU A 12 -4.62 39.52 57.13
C LEU A 12 -5.82 38.76 56.62
N ALA A 13 -7.04 39.10 57.08
CA ALA A 13 -8.27 38.52 56.63
C ALA A 13 -8.60 38.87 55.17
N LEU A 14 -8.32 40.10 54.71
CA LEU A 14 -8.47 40.54 53.33
C LEU A 14 -7.43 39.87 52.42
N PHE A 15 -6.20 39.63 52.87
CA PHE A 15 -5.18 38.88 52.12
C PHE A 15 -5.51 37.40 52.02
N LEU A 16 -6.05 36.75 53.04
CA LEU A 16 -6.48 35.35 52.98
C LEU A 16 -7.72 35.14 52.11
N THR A 17 -8.67 36.09 52.06
CA THR A 17 -9.82 35.99 51.12
C THR A 17 -9.42 36.25 49.67
N LEU A 18 -8.40 37.09 49.38
CA LEU A 18 -7.89 37.32 48.04
C LEU A 18 -7.06 36.10 47.52
N PHE A 19 -6.38 35.39 48.44
CA PHE A 19 -5.61 34.18 48.07
C PHE A 19 -6.46 32.94 47.85
N PHE A 20 -7.67 32.85 48.43
CA PHE A 20 -8.60 31.75 48.25
C PHE A 20 -9.48 31.91 47.01
N SER A 21 -9.52 33.11 46.38
CA SER A 21 -10.29 33.36 45.15
C SER A 21 -9.53 33.06 43.86
N VAL A 22 -8.24 32.70 43.95
CA VAL A 22 -7.37 32.40 42.76
C VAL A 22 -7.18 30.88 42.55
N ALA A 23 -7.69 30.05 43.45
CA ALA A 23 -7.47 28.61 43.40
C ALA A 23 -8.73 27.83 42.98
N SER A 24 -9.32 28.12 41.83
CA SER A 24 -10.24 27.20 41.17
C SER A 24 -10.49 27.59 39.70
N VAL A 25 -9.44 27.92 39.00
CA VAL A 25 -9.48 27.65 37.55
C VAL A 25 -8.98 26.21 37.41
N ALA A 26 -9.90 25.26 37.67
CA ALA A 26 -9.72 23.95 37.09
C ALA A 26 -9.48 24.18 35.58
N PRO A 27 -8.44 23.62 34.98
CA PRO A 27 -8.37 23.61 33.53
C PRO A 27 -9.64 22.91 33.07
N SER A 28 -10.60 23.69 32.59
CA SER A 28 -11.60 23.15 31.70
C SER A 28 -10.78 22.61 30.54
N PHE A 29 -10.59 21.32 30.50
CA PHE A 29 -10.25 20.66 29.25
C PHE A 29 -11.41 20.99 28.31
N ALA A 30 -11.30 22.13 27.64
CA ALA A 30 -12.13 22.42 26.50
C ALA A 30 -11.95 21.20 25.60
N ALA A 31 -13.00 20.45 25.39
CA ALA A 31 -12.99 19.37 24.42
C ALA A 31 -12.42 19.99 23.14
N GLY A 32 -11.19 19.59 22.77
CA GLY A 32 -10.46 20.21 21.66
C GLY A 32 -11.36 20.21 20.43
N GLU A 33 -11.30 21.28 19.64
CA GLU A 33 -12.10 21.38 18.40
C GLU A 33 -11.87 20.11 17.57
N ARG A 34 -12.96 19.53 17.04
CA ARG A 34 -12.97 18.26 16.33
C ARG A 34 -13.14 18.50 14.85
N TYR A 35 -12.18 18.09 14.05
CA TYR A 35 -12.20 18.22 12.60
C TYR A 35 -12.13 16.86 11.93
N ALA A 36 -12.90 16.67 10.86
CA ALA A 36 -12.86 15.46 10.08
C ALA A 36 -12.81 15.77 8.58
N LEU A 37 -11.99 15.02 7.86
CA LEU A 37 -12.02 14.94 6.40
C LEU A 37 -12.47 13.52 6.01
N VAL A 38 -13.58 13.44 5.31
CA VAL A 38 -14.21 12.19 4.87
C VAL A 38 -14.16 12.13 3.36
N ILE A 39 -13.51 11.12 2.79
CA ILE A 39 -13.33 10.97 1.33
C ILE A 39 -13.88 9.61 0.88
N GLY A 40 -14.75 9.63 -0.14
CA GLY A 40 -15.23 8.46 -0.85
C GLY A 40 -14.86 8.53 -2.33
N ASN A 41 -13.97 7.66 -2.79
CA ASN A 41 -13.54 7.58 -4.19
C ASN A 41 -14.00 6.25 -4.80
N ALA A 42 -14.88 6.33 -5.80
CA ALA A 42 -15.52 5.19 -6.46
C ALA A 42 -15.28 5.12 -7.97
N LYS A 43 -15.21 6.28 -8.64
CA LYS A 43 -15.14 6.37 -10.11
C LYS A 43 -13.70 6.42 -10.60
N TYR A 44 -13.03 5.28 -10.58
CA TYR A 44 -11.68 5.14 -11.13
C TYR A 44 -11.80 4.73 -12.61
N PRO A 45 -11.29 5.54 -13.57
CA PRO A 45 -11.39 5.24 -15.00
C PRO A 45 -10.77 3.91 -15.42
N ASP A 46 -9.75 3.49 -14.69
CA ASP A 46 -8.98 2.27 -14.97
C ASP A 46 -9.49 1.03 -14.23
N ALA A 47 -10.47 1.15 -13.35
CA ALA A 47 -11.08 0.01 -12.71
C ALA A 47 -11.97 -0.77 -13.68
N GLU A 48 -11.94 -2.11 -13.63
CA GLU A 48 -12.82 -2.96 -14.44
C GLU A 48 -14.32 -2.68 -14.19
N ALA A 49 -14.63 -2.24 -12.97
CA ALA A 49 -15.94 -1.75 -12.56
C ALA A 49 -15.80 -0.63 -11.52
N PRO A 50 -16.67 0.38 -11.52
CA PRO A 50 -16.69 1.37 -10.47
C PRO A 50 -17.02 0.70 -9.14
N LEU A 51 -16.36 1.16 -8.04
CA LEU A 51 -16.70 0.74 -6.69
C LEU A 51 -18.10 1.27 -6.34
N LYS A 52 -18.88 0.47 -5.60
CA LYS A 52 -20.25 0.86 -5.22
C LYS A 52 -20.30 1.52 -3.83
N GLU A 53 -19.54 0.99 -2.90
CA GLU A 53 -19.62 1.29 -1.47
C GLU A 53 -19.05 2.68 -1.07
N PRO A 54 -17.91 3.18 -1.62
CA PRO A 54 -17.17 4.30 -1.04
C PRO A 54 -17.96 5.60 -0.87
N ILE A 55 -18.88 5.90 -1.79
CA ILE A 55 -19.64 7.15 -1.74
C ILE A 55 -20.67 7.10 -0.60
N ASN A 56 -21.39 5.99 -0.48
CA ASN A 56 -22.39 5.82 0.57
C ASN A 56 -21.71 5.71 1.95
N ASP A 57 -20.60 5.01 2.02
CA ASP A 57 -19.79 4.89 3.23
C ASP A 57 -19.33 6.26 3.72
N ALA A 58 -18.79 7.09 2.80
CA ALA A 58 -18.34 8.44 3.14
C ALA A 58 -19.49 9.33 3.64
N ARG A 59 -20.67 9.26 3.00
CA ARG A 59 -21.84 10.03 3.42
C ARG A 59 -22.31 9.65 4.81
N ASP A 60 -22.44 8.37 5.07
CA ASP A 60 -22.90 7.86 6.36
C ASP A 60 -21.94 8.20 7.50
N ILE A 61 -20.63 8.02 7.28
CA ILE A 61 -19.60 8.41 8.25
C ILE A 61 -19.60 9.92 8.48
N ALA A 62 -19.73 10.73 7.42
CA ALA A 62 -19.79 12.18 7.56
C ALA A 62 -21.02 12.65 8.37
N GLU A 63 -22.18 12.03 8.16
CA GLU A 63 -23.38 12.32 8.95
C GLU A 63 -23.20 11.94 10.42
N GLU A 64 -22.62 10.78 10.67
CA GLU A 64 -22.40 10.33 12.06
C GLU A 64 -21.41 11.23 12.78
N LEU A 65 -20.27 11.52 12.17
CA LEU A 65 -19.25 12.40 12.76
C LEU A 65 -19.78 13.82 13.02
N LYS A 66 -20.72 14.34 12.19
CA LYS A 66 -21.40 15.61 12.47
C LYS A 66 -22.27 15.53 13.72
N ARG A 67 -22.96 14.39 13.94
CA ARG A 67 -23.74 14.16 15.17
C ARG A 67 -22.84 14.09 16.40
N ASP A 68 -21.63 13.54 16.23
CA ASP A 68 -20.61 13.43 17.28
C ASP A 68 -19.83 14.74 17.51
N GLY A 69 -20.27 15.85 16.89
CA GLY A 69 -19.71 17.18 17.10
C GLY A 69 -18.45 17.49 16.32
N PHE A 70 -18.14 16.75 15.26
CA PHE A 70 -17.06 17.09 14.35
C PHE A 70 -17.46 18.15 13.33
N ASN A 71 -16.54 19.05 13.01
CA ASN A 71 -16.60 19.88 11.82
C ASN A 71 -16.11 19.04 10.63
N VAL A 72 -17.03 18.60 9.77
CA VAL A 72 -16.75 17.62 8.72
C VAL A 72 -16.70 18.24 7.35
N ASP A 73 -15.56 18.06 6.66
CA ASP A 73 -15.46 18.23 5.22
C ASP A 73 -15.65 16.87 4.54
N ILE A 74 -16.50 16.81 3.53
CA ILE A 74 -16.72 15.61 2.73
C ILE A 74 -16.26 15.83 1.30
N GLY A 75 -15.64 14.81 0.70
CA GLY A 75 -15.22 14.78 -0.70
C GLY A 75 -15.64 13.48 -1.38
N GLU A 76 -16.18 13.57 -2.59
CA GLU A 76 -16.62 12.44 -3.37
C GLU A 76 -15.92 12.45 -4.73
N ASN A 77 -15.31 11.31 -5.10
CA ASN A 77 -14.60 11.14 -6.38
C ASN A 77 -13.58 12.25 -6.64
N LEU A 78 -12.72 12.50 -5.67
CA LEU A 78 -11.73 13.57 -5.73
C LEU A 78 -10.56 13.23 -6.64
N THR A 79 -10.22 14.16 -7.53
CA THR A 79 -8.96 14.16 -8.26
C THR A 79 -7.79 14.46 -7.32
N GLY A 80 -6.54 14.24 -7.77
CA GLY A 80 -5.34 14.52 -6.98
C GLY A 80 -5.25 15.97 -6.53
N GLU A 81 -5.62 16.92 -7.41
CA GLU A 81 -5.67 18.33 -7.05
C GLU A 81 -6.76 18.63 -6.01
N GLN A 82 -7.94 18.03 -6.16
CA GLN A 82 -9.03 18.20 -5.21
C GLN A 82 -8.74 17.58 -3.85
N MET A 83 -8.09 16.38 -3.81
CA MET A 83 -7.64 15.77 -2.58
C MET A 83 -6.60 16.65 -1.86
N ARG A 84 -5.63 17.18 -2.58
CA ARG A 84 -4.63 18.11 -2.01
C ARG A 84 -5.30 19.31 -1.36
N ARG A 85 -6.22 19.97 -2.08
CA ARG A 85 -6.99 21.10 -1.53
C ARG A 85 -7.83 20.71 -0.31
N ALA A 86 -8.38 19.49 -0.28
CA ALA A 86 -9.14 18.98 0.87
C ALA A 86 -8.24 18.78 2.09
N PHE A 87 -7.05 18.19 1.94
CA PHE A 87 -6.06 18.09 3.01
C PHE A 87 -5.58 19.47 3.47
N ASP A 88 -5.28 20.39 2.55
CA ASP A 88 -4.86 21.76 2.89
C ASP A 88 -5.93 22.50 3.72
N ARG A 89 -7.22 22.33 3.41
CA ARG A 89 -8.31 22.87 4.23
C ARG A 89 -8.36 22.25 5.61
N LEU A 90 -8.18 20.92 5.72
CA LEU A 90 -8.10 20.25 7.01
C LEU A 90 -6.92 20.79 7.82
N TYR A 91 -5.73 20.86 7.24
CA TYR A 91 -4.52 21.36 7.89
C TYR A 91 -4.67 22.80 8.37
N GLY A 92 -5.37 23.66 7.59
CA GLY A 92 -5.63 25.04 7.96
C GLY A 92 -6.60 25.21 9.14
N LYS A 93 -7.41 24.20 9.45
CA LYS A 93 -8.35 24.23 10.60
C LYS A 93 -7.72 23.73 11.89
N ILE A 94 -6.71 22.87 11.82
CA ILE A 94 -6.09 22.22 12.98
C ILE A 94 -5.41 23.26 13.87
N LYS A 95 -5.70 23.19 15.17
CA LYS A 95 -5.10 23.98 16.24
C LYS A 95 -4.44 23.05 17.26
N PRO A 96 -3.48 23.53 18.07
CA PRO A 96 -2.91 22.73 19.15
C PRO A 96 -3.98 22.13 20.06
N GLY A 97 -3.88 20.83 20.31
CA GLY A 97 -4.84 20.07 21.13
C GLY A 97 -6.14 19.67 20.45
N SER A 98 -6.35 20.02 19.16
CA SER A 98 -7.54 19.57 18.42
C SER A 98 -7.52 18.07 18.13
N VAL A 99 -8.70 17.51 17.84
CA VAL A 99 -8.88 16.16 17.30
C VAL A 99 -9.01 16.25 15.78
N ALA A 100 -8.19 15.49 15.06
CA ALA A 100 -8.25 15.40 13.62
C ALA A 100 -8.54 13.97 13.17
N LEU A 101 -9.59 13.78 12.36
CA LEU A 101 -9.99 12.49 11.83
C LEU A 101 -9.93 12.49 10.31
N ILE A 102 -9.39 11.42 9.75
CA ILE A 102 -9.45 11.11 8.32
C ILE A 102 -10.23 9.81 8.15
N PHE A 103 -11.23 9.85 7.28
CA PHE A 103 -11.84 8.65 6.72
C PHE A 103 -11.58 8.62 5.22
N PHE A 104 -11.11 7.49 4.72
CA PHE A 104 -10.93 7.27 3.30
C PHE A 104 -11.49 5.91 2.89
N SER A 105 -12.40 5.90 1.92
CA SER A 105 -12.88 4.70 1.24
C SER A 105 -12.60 4.82 -0.26
N GLY A 106 -11.91 3.81 -0.83
CA GLY A 106 -11.46 3.82 -2.22
C GLY A 106 -10.39 2.78 -2.49
N PHE A 107 -9.52 3.03 -3.47
CA PHE A 107 -8.33 2.20 -3.66
C PHE A 107 -7.16 2.71 -2.83
N GLY A 108 -6.54 1.78 -2.11
CA GLY A 108 -5.26 1.96 -1.43
C GLY A 108 -4.20 1.09 -2.06
N VAL A 109 -3.00 1.63 -2.21
CA VAL A 109 -1.86 0.91 -2.79
C VAL A 109 -0.67 1.01 -1.84
N GLN A 110 -0.02 -0.12 -1.60
CA GLN A 110 1.23 -0.16 -0.87
C GLN A 110 2.41 0.05 -1.83
N SER A 111 3.31 0.98 -1.52
CA SER A 111 4.58 1.18 -2.21
C SER A 111 5.68 1.49 -1.20
N SER A 112 6.85 0.86 -1.33
CA SER A 112 8.01 1.09 -0.46
C SER A 112 7.68 1.03 1.05
N ARG A 113 6.81 0.10 1.45
CA ARG A 113 6.30 -0.09 2.82
C ARG A 113 5.45 1.05 3.37
N GLN A 114 4.92 1.91 2.51
CA GLN A 114 3.96 2.95 2.87
C GLN A 114 2.62 2.70 2.20
N SER A 115 1.54 3.15 2.83
CA SER A 115 0.18 3.06 2.29
C SER A 115 -0.22 4.38 1.65
N TYR A 116 -0.74 4.31 0.43
CA TYR A 116 -1.15 5.48 -0.35
C TYR A 116 -2.64 5.43 -0.64
N MET A 117 -3.33 6.51 -0.37
CA MET A 117 -4.71 6.76 -0.78
C MET A 117 -4.70 7.29 -2.21
N ILE A 118 -5.47 6.67 -3.10
CA ILE A 118 -5.39 6.93 -4.54
C ILE A 118 -6.55 7.85 -4.98
N PRO A 119 -6.24 9.00 -5.61
CA PRO A 119 -7.27 9.86 -6.23
C PRO A 119 -7.85 9.22 -7.49
N VAL A 120 -9.06 9.64 -7.91
CA VAL A 120 -9.75 9.00 -9.04
C VAL A 120 -9.08 9.21 -10.39
N ASP A 121 -8.27 10.25 -10.55
CA ASP A 121 -7.56 10.58 -11.79
C ASP A 121 -6.09 10.13 -11.81
N ALA A 122 -5.65 9.37 -10.80
CA ALA A 122 -4.27 8.91 -10.71
C ALA A 122 -3.88 8.07 -11.93
N GLN A 123 -2.74 8.43 -12.52
CA GLN A 123 -2.17 7.75 -13.69
C GLN A 123 -1.04 6.82 -13.21
N ILE A 124 -1.41 5.67 -12.65
CA ILE A 124 -0.45 4.74 -12.03
C ILE A 124 -0.06 3.64 -13.02
N TRP A 125 1.19 3.68 -13.47
CA TRP A 125 1.79 2.75 -14.42
C TRP A 125 3.03 2.04 -13.85
N THR A 126 3.70 2.69 -12.89
CA THR A 126 4.90 2.18 -12.21
C THR A 126 4.80 2.45 -10.71
N GLU A 127 5.61 1.78 -9.91
CA GLU A 127 5.68 2.04 -8.48
C GLU A 127 6.02 3.51 -8.14
N PRO A 128 6.96 4.19 -8.84
CA PRO A 128 7.16 5.62 -8.68
C PRO A 128 5.91 6.48 -8.88
N ASP A 129 5.00 6.08 -9.77
CA ASP A 129 3.77 6.83 -10.01
C ASP A 129 2.83 6.80 -8.80
N VAL A 130 2.82 5.69 -8.02
CA VAL A 130 2.06 5.62 -6.76
C VAL A 130 2.52 6.71 -5.80
N ARG A 131 3.83 6.94 -5.70
CA ARG A 131 4.39 7.99 -4.83
C ARG A 131 4.18 9.40 -5.37
N ARG A 132 4.09 9.55 -6.69
CA ARG A 132 3.82 10.85 -7.33
C ARG A 132 2.36 11.26 -7.21
N ASP A 133 1.43 10.35 -7.51
CA ASP A 133 0.01 10.63 -7.65
C ASP A 133 -0.82 10.26 -6.42
N GLY A 134 -0.34 9.32 -5.59
CA GLY A 134 -1.00 8.91 -4.36
C GLY A 134 -0.65 9.79 -3.16
N PHE A 135 -1.48 9.75 -2.14
CA PHE A 135 -1.29 10.45 -0.86
C PHE A 135 -0.84 9.47 0.21
N SER A 136 0.41 9.59 0.67
CA SER A 136 0.94 8.76 1.75
C SER A 136 0.20 9.05 3.06
N LEU A 137 -0.35 8.00 3.68
CA LEU A 137 -1.02 8.12 4.97
C LEU A 137 -0.06 8.61 6.07
N GLU A 138 1.18 8.16 6.05
CA GLU A 138 2.22 8.61 7.00
C GLU A 138 2.51 10.10 6.86
N THR A 139 2.64 10.60 5.62
CA THR A 139 2.85 12.02 5.35
C THR A 139 1.66 12.86 5.83
N VAL A 140 0.44 12.41 5.55
CA VAL A 140 -0.78 13.11 5.97
C VAL A 140 -0.89 13.17 7.50
N LEU A 141 -0.64 12.07 8.21
CA LEU A 141 -0.62 12.04 9.68
C LEU A 141 0.52 12.89 10.26
N GLY A 142 1.68 12.90 9.61
CA GLY A 142 2.81 13.77 9.97
C GLY A 142 2.47 15.26 9.88
N GLU A 143 1.79 15.68 8.81
CA GLU A 143 1.31 17.05 8.62
C GLU A 143 0.26 17.44 9.67
N ILE A 144 -0.69 16.58 9.97
CA ILE A 144 -1.68 16.80 11.04
C ILE A 144 -0.97 16.97 12.40
N ASN A 145 0.02 16.14 12.67
CA ASN A 145 0.81 16.21 13.89
C ASN A 145 1.63 17.51 13.98
N SER A 146 2.24 17.96 12.89
CA SER A 146 3.03 19.20 12.83
C SER A 146 2.19 20.45 13.15
N ARG A 147 0.86 20.38 12.90
CA ARG A 147 -0.10 21.44 13.24
C ARG A 147 -0.57 21.40 14.69
N GLY A 148 -0.11 20.40 15.47
CA GLY A 148 -0.36 20.30 16.91
C GLY A 148 -1.65 19.58 17.28
N ALA A 149 -2.24 18.78 16.42
CA ALA A 149 -3.38 17.91 16.79
C ALA A 149 -2.98 16.98 17.95
N GLY A 150 -3.74 16.98 19.05
CA GLY A 150 -3.54 16.10 20.20
C GLY A 150 -3.92 14.66 19.86
N VAL A 151 -5.10 14.48 19.28
CA VAL A 151 -5.60 13.18 18.84
C VAL A 151 -5.72 13.13 17.32
N LYS A 152 -5.16 12.09 16.71
CA LYS A 152 -5.20 11.82 15.28
C LYS A 152 -5.86 10.47 15.03
N ILE A 153 -6.87 10.41 14.18
CA ILE A 153 -7.60 9.19 13.87
C ILE A 153 -7.61 8.96 12.36
N ALA A 154 -7.24 7.78 11.93
CA ALA A 154 -7.32 7.38 10.53
C ALA A 154 -8.13 6.09 10.38
N LEU A 155 -9.25 6.17 9.69
CA LEU A 155 -10.16 5.07 9.38
C LEU A 155 -10.09 4.83 7.87
N ILE A 156 -9.44 3.75 7.45
CA ILE A 156 -9.08 3.51 6.06
C ILE A 156 -9.74 2.24 5.54
N ASP A 157 -10.72 2.41 4.68
CA ASP A 157 -11.39 1.32 3.96
C ASP A 157 -10.91 1.27 2.50
N ALA A 158 -9.65 0.90 2.33
CA ALA A 158 -8.96 0.93 1.04
C ALA A 158 -8.15 -0.35 0.75
N SER A 159 -8.37 -1.40 1.54
CA SER A 159 -7.70 -2.70 1.35
C SER A 159 -8.37 -3.52 0.24
N ARG A 160 -8.62 -2.89 -0.91
CA ARG A 160 -9.21 -3.53 -2.08
C ARG A 160 -8.12 -4.04 -3.02
N ARG A 161 -8.49 -5.00 -3.87
CA ARG A 161 -7.57 -5.45 -4.92
C ARG A 161 -7.12 -4.25 -5.75
N ASN A 162 -5.80 -4.12 -5.92
CA ASN A 162 -5.21 -3.03 -6.70
C ASN A 162 -5.70 -3.10 -8.16
N PRO A 163 -6.43 -2.10 -8.68
CA PRO A 163 -6.91 -2.11 -10.06
C PRO A 163 -5.76 -2.01 -11.07
N PHE A 164 -4.59 -1.59 -10.61
CA PHE A 164 -3.38 -1.45 -11.41
C PHE A 164 -2.51 -2.73 -11.39
N GLU A 165 -2.92 -3.80 -10.71
CA GLU A 165 -2.14 -5.02 -10.48
C GLU A 165 -1.72 -5.71 -11.78
N ARG A 166 -2.56 -5.64 -12.82
CA ARG A 166 -2.20 -6.14 -14.15
C ARG A 166 -1.07 -5.39 -14.84
N ARG A 167 -0.77 -4.16 -14.37
CA ARG A 167 0.28 -3.29 -14.91
C ARG A 167 1.62 -3.50 -14.20
N PHE A 168 1.57 -4.03 -12.96
CA PHE A 168 2.71 -4.22 -12.10
C PHE A 168 2.67 -5.60 -11.44
N ARG A 169 3.70 -6.38 -11.62
CA ARG A 169 3.83 -7.68 -10.98
C ARG A 169 4.37 -7.63 -9.55
N SER A 170 4.85 -6.48 -9.08
CA SER A 170 5.60 -6.35 -7.83
C SER A 170 4.81 -5.82 -6.63
N PHE A 171 3.50 -5.64 -6.76
CA PHE A 171 2.74 -5.09 -5.64
C PHE A 171 2.42 -6.13 -4.57
N SER A 172 2.74 -5.76 -3.33
CA SER A 172 2.18 -6.41 -2.16
C SER A 172 0.69 -6.10 -2.09
N ALA A 173 -0.14 -7.15 -1.96
CA ALA A 173 -1.58 -6.97 -1.75
C ALA A 173 -1.86 -6.16 -0.47
N GLY A 174 -2.96 -5.41 -0.47
CA GLY A 174 -3.43 -4.66 0.70
C GLY A 174 -2.56 -3.47 1.09
N LEU A 175 -2.59 -3.11 2.38
CA LEU A 175 -1.90 -1.95 2.92
C LEU A 175 -0.73 -2.34 3.83
N ALA A 176 0.27 -1.44 3.92
CA ALA A 176 1.41 -1.57 4.82
C ALA A 176 1.06 -1.12 6.24
N PRO A 177 1.78 -1.60 7.28
CA PRO A 177 1.70 -1.00 8.60
C PRO A 177 2.15 0.47 8.52
N VAL A 178 1.45 1.34 9.25
CA VAL A 178 1.78 2.77 9.28
C VAL A 178 2.72 3.09 10.44
N ILE A 179 3.73 3.90 10.18
CA ILE A 179 4.55 4.53 11.20
C ILE A 179 3.94 5.90 11.49
N ALA A 180 3.10 5.96 12.53
CA ALA A 180 2.35 7.16 12.88
C ALA A 180 2.97 7.91 14.07
N PRO A 181 2.80 9.25 14.15
CA PRO A 181 3.17 10.04 15.31
C PRO A 181 2.44 9.59 16.58
N ASN A 182 2.98 9.90 17.76
CA ASN A 182 2.29 9.64 19.04
C ASN A 182 0.92 10.33 19.07
N GLY A 183 -0.04 9.76 19.78
CA GLY A 183 -1.42 10.25 19.86
C GLY A 183 -2.23 9.92 18.60
N THR A 184 -1.88 8.84 17.91
CA THR A 184 -2.57 8.39 16.68
C THR A 184 -3.27 7.06 16.90
N LEU A 185 -4.49 6.95 16.37
CA LEU A 185 -5.28 5.72 16.27
C LEU A 185 -5.59 5.44 14.80
N VAL A 186 -5.17 4.28 14.32
CA VAL A 186 -5.36 3.87 12.92
C VAL A 186 -6.13 2.56 12.87
N MET A 187 -7.13 2.50 11.99
CA MET A 187 -7.81 1.26 11.66
C MET A 187 -7.92 1.08 10.15
N TYR A 188 -7.48 -0.06 9.67
CA TYR A 188 -7.72 -0.53 8.31
C TYR A 188 -8.88 -1.53 8.30
N SER A 189 -9.69 -1.49 7.26
CA SER A 189 -10.83 -2.39 7.10
C SER A 189 -10.47 -3.87 6.98
N ALA A 190 -9.20 -4.18 6.67
CA ALA A 190 -8.66 -5.54 6.58
C ALA A 190 -7.28 -5.68 7.23
N ALA A 191 -6.81 -6.90 7.38
CA ALA A 191 -5.46 -7.19 7.85
C ALA A 191 -4.40 -6.65 6.90
N LEU A 192 -3.20 -6.41 7.44
CA LEU A 192 -2.06 -5.96 6.63
C LEU A 192 -1.80 -6.93 5.48
N SER A 193 -1.54 -6.36 4.31
CA SER A 193 -1.29 -7.12 3.08
C SER A 193 -2.44 -8.09 2.70
N SER A 194 -3.66 -7.81 3.16
CA SER A 194 -4.88 -8.52 2.76
C SER A 194 -5.75 -7.60 1.90
N VAL A 195 -6.55 -8.19 1.05
CA VAL A 195 -7.54 -7.49 0.22
C VAL A 195 -8.95 -7.95 0.58
N VAL A 196 -9.89 -7.03 0.45
CA VAL A 196 -11.32 -7.28 0.59
C VAL A 196 -11.96 -7.15 -0.78
N SER A 197 -12.83 -8.06 -1.12
CA SER A 197 -13.66 -7.94 -2.31
C SER A 197 -14.84 -7.02 -2.01
N ASP A 198 -15.18 -6.13 -2.97
CA ASP A 198 -16.45 -5.42 -2.95
C ASP A 198 -17.56 -6.48 -3.03
N ASN A 199 -18.41 -6.54 -2.00
CA ASN A 199 -19.45 -7.58 -1.88
C ASN A 199 -20.70 -7.24 -2.70
N GLY A 200 -20.65 -6.16 -3.49
CA GLY A 200 -21.76 -5.68 -4.32
C GLY A 200 -22.89 -5.03 -3.55
N SER A 201 -22.76 -4.82 -2.23
CA SER A 201 -23.72 -4.10 -1.41
C SER A 201 -23.52 -2.57 -1.52
N ASP A 202 -24.51 -1.80 -1.07
CA ASP A 202 -24.45 -0.33 -1.10
C ASP A 202 -23.49 0.26 -0.06
N ARG A 203 -23.03 -0.55 0.90
CA ARG A 203 -22.13 -0.16 2.01
C ARG A 203 -21.17 -1.29 2.34
N SER A 204 -19.95 -0.93 2.72
CA SER A 204 -18.96 -1.89 3.17
C SER A 204 -19.36 -2.51 4.51
N LEU A 205 -18.95 -3.75 4.73
CA LEU A 205 -19.15 -4.43 6.01
C LEU A 205 -18.45 -3.69 7.15
N PHE A 206 -17.26 -3.11 6.85
CA PHE A 206 -16.51 -2.32 7.80
C PHE A 206 -17.31 -1.12 8.31
N VAL A 207 -17.89 -0.32 7.43
CA VAL A 207 -18.67 0.87 7.79
C VAL A 207 -19.96 0.47 8.51
N LYS A 208 -20.63 -0.61 8.08
CA LYS A 208 -21.83 -1.12 8.79
C LYS A 208 -21.54 -1.46 10.25
N GLU A 209 -20.45 -2.15 10.53
CA GLU A 209 -20.08 -2.52 11.89
C GLU A 209 -19.55 -1.32 12.68
N LEU A 210 -18.78 -0.42 12.07
CA LEU A 210 -18.29 0.80 12.70
C LEU A 210 -19.44 1.70 13.15
N LEU A 211 -20.45 1.92 12.32
CA LEU A 211 -21.61 2.76 12.65
C LEU A 211 -22.47 2.22 13.81
N LYS A 212 -22.42 0.92 14.11
CA LYS A 212 -23.07 0.35 15.30
C LYS A 212 -22.34 0.76 16.57
N GLU A 213 -21.03 0.70 16.54
CA GLU A 213 -20.21 0.86 17.75
C GLU A 213 -19.89 2.33 18.05
N ILE A 214 -19.69 3.17 17.00
CA ILE A 214 -19.37 4.59 17.16
C ILE A 214 -20.48 5.39 17.88
N ARG A 215 -21.72 4.90 17.79
CA ARG A 215 -22.92 5.48 18.42
C ARG A 215 -23.04 5.18 19.91
N THR A 216 -22.13 4.41 20.47
CA THR A 216 -22.17 4.05 21.89
C THR A 216 -21.57 5.19 22.72
N PRO A 217 -22.36 5.85 23.59
CA PRO A 217 -21.86 6.94 24.44
C PRO A 217 -20.78 6.42 25.40
N ASP A 218 -19.82 7.28 25.73
CA ASP A 218 -18.71 7.02 26.67
C ASP A 218 -17.80 5.84 26.32
N LEU A 219 -17.98 5.24 25.16
CA LEU A 219 -17.09 4.17 24.73
C LEU A 219 -15.77 4.77 24.23
N MET A 220 -14.67 4.29 24.80
CA MET A 220 -13.35 4.70 24.35
C MET A 220 -13.13 4.34 22.89
N ALA A 221 -12.46 5.21 22.13
CA ALA A 221 -12.27 5.00 20.70
C ALA A 221 -11.56 3.68 20.39
N GLU A 222 -10.57 3.29 21.19
CA GLU A 222 -9.88 2.01 21.03
C GLU A 222 -10.84 0.82 21.21
N GLU A 223 -11.72 0.90 22.19
CA GLU A 223 -12.73 -0.14 22.42
C GLU A 223 -13.79 -0.13 21.32
N THR A 224 -14.24 1.06 20.86
CA THR A 224 -15.12 1.21 19.69
C THR A 224 -14.55 0.47 18.48
N LEU A 225 -13.26 0.71 18.16
CA LEU A 225 -12.63 0.07 17.03
C LEU A 225 -12.37 -1.43 17.25
N ASN A 226 -12.07 -1.85 18.48
CA ASN A 226 -11.95 -3.28 18.81
C ASN A 226 -13.28 -4.03 18.64
N ARG A 227 -14.40 -3.45 19.07
CA ARG A 227 -15.74 -4.02 18.87
C ARG A 227 -16.11 -4.07 17.39
N THR A 228 -15.79 -3.00 16.64
CA THR A 228 -15.93 -2.96 15.19
C THR A 228 -15.15 -4.12 14.54
N ARG A 229 -13.88 -4.34 14.93
CA ARG A 229 -13.08 -5.45 14.45
C ARG A 229 -13.73 -6.81 14.71
N VAL A 230 -14.23 -7.02 15.93
CA VAL A 230 -14.92 -8.26 16.30
C VAL A 230 -16.18 -8.45 15.46
N GLY A 231 -16.97 -7.38 15.27
CA GLY A 231 -18.18 -7.39 14.44
C GLY A 231 -17.88 -7.78 12.99
N VAL A 232 -16.91 -7.11 12.36
CA VAL A 232 -16.48 -7.38 10.98
C VAL A 232 -15.96 -8.83 10.84
N THR A 233 -15.08 -9.25 11.73
CA THR A 233 -14.51 -10.61 11.71
C THR A 233 -15.58 -11.69 11.81
N ARG A 234 -16.57 -11.48 12.69
CA ARG A 234 -17.69 -12.41 12.86
C ARG A 234 -18.61 -12.43 11.63
N ALA A 235 -19.00 -11.25 11.17
CA ALA A 235 -19.96 -11.12 10.06
C ALA A 235 -19.37 -11.61 8.73
N SER A 236 -18.06 -11.47 8.52
CA SER A 236 -17.32 -11.98 7.36
C SER A 236 -16.90 -13.46 7.48
N ARG A 237 -17.25 -14.15 8.57
CA ARG A 237 -16.78 -15.53 8.86
C ARG A 237 -15.25 -15.66 8.84
N GLN A 238 -14.55 -14.65 9.37
CA GLN A 238 -13.08 -14.53 9.42
C GLN A 238 -12.39 -14.24 8.08
N GLU A 239 -13.14 -13.99 7.01
CA GLU A 239 -12.55 -13.59 5.72
C GLU A 239 -11.99 -12.16 5.76
N GLN A 240 -12.57 -11.29 6.58
CA GLN A 240 -12.11 -9.92 6.77
C GLN A 240 -11.81 -9.67 8.25
N VAL A 241 -10.54 -9.41 8.56
CA VAL A 241 -10.06 -9.12 9.92
C VAL A 241 -9.42 -7.73 9.92
N PRO A 242 -10.10 -6.69 10.43
CA PRO A 242 -9.52 -5.35 10.47
C PRO A 242 -8.24 -5.27 11.29
N TRP A 243 -7.32 -4.43 10.86
CA TRP A 243 -6.08 -4.13 11.58
C TRP A 243 -6.20 -2.81 12.33
N ILE A 244 -5.67 -2.78 13.57
CA ILE A 244 -5.69 -1.60 14.44
C ILE A 244 -4.29 -1.35 14.96
N SER A 245 -3.89 -0.08 15.02
CA SER A 245 -2.71 0.41 15.72
C SER A 245 -3.08 1.65 16.52
N SER A 246 -2.68 1.69 17.78
CA SER A 246 -2.91 2.83 18.65
C SER A 246 -1.62 3.26 19.34
N SER A 247 -1.45 4.56 19.43
CA SER A 247 -0.47 5.25 20.26
C SER A 247 -1.12 6.42 21.01
N LEU A 248 -2.45 6.32 21.28
CA LEU A 248 -3.16 7.33 22.03
C LEU A 248 -2.56 7.42 23.45
N ALA A 249 -2.25 8.66 23.87
CA ALA A 249 -1.78 8.95 25.22
C ALA A 249 -2.92 9.49 26.11
N GLU A 250 -4.01 9.94 25.49
CA GLU A 250 -5.17 10.54 26.16
C GLU A 250 -6.42 9.74 25.82
N ASP A 251 -7.33 9.68 26.79
CA ASP A 251 -8.65 9.08 26.64
C ASP A 251 -9.45 9.86 25.60
N PHE A 252 -9.94 9.20 24.56
CA PHE A 252 -10.81 9.77 23.56
C PHE A 252 -12.06 8.91 23.35
N SER A 253 -13.23 9.56 23.33
CA SER A 253 -14.50 8.93 22.91
C SER A 253 -15.18 9.75 21.83
N PHE A 254 -15.85 9.08 20.89
CA PHE A 254 -16.59 9.75 19.82
C PHE A 254 -17.75 10.56 20.39
N ILE A 255 -18.51 9.98 21.32
CA ILE A 255 -19.63 10.62 22.02
C ILE A 255 -19.30 10.70 23.52
N PRO A 256 -18.73 11.81 24.01
CA PRO A 256 -18.52 11.98 25.44
C PRO A 256 -19.86 12.31 26.13
N SER A 257 -20.22 11.62 27.21
CA SER A 257 -21.30 12.06 28.05
C SER A 257 -20.96 13.38 28.75
N GLY A 258 -21.94 14.23 28.92
CA GLY A 258 -21.76 15.52 29.59
C GLY A 258 -21.06 15.37 30.92
N SER A 259 -20.08 16.21 31.16
CA SER A 259 -19.12 16.30 32.24
C SER A 259 -19.68 16.01 33.64
N GLY A 260 -19.70 14.73 34.04
CA GLY A 260 -19.73 14.27 35.42
C GLY A 260 -18.35 13.70 35.78
N PRO A 261 -17.89 13.83 37.04
CA PRO A 261 -16.65 13.22 37.45
C PRO A 261 -16.75 11.70 37.30
N ARG A 262 -15.96 11.15 36.37
CA ARG A 262 -15.84 9.70 36.13
C ARG A 262 -15.20 9.05 37.35
N PRO A 263 -15.76 7.95 37.91
CA PRO A 263 -15.00 7.16 38.86
C PRO A 263 -13.72 6.68 38.21
N PRO A 264 -12.58 6.64 38.92
CA PRO A 264 -11.32 6.17 38.38
C PRO A 264 -11.52 4.75 37.83
N SER A 265 -11.11 4.56 36.60
CA SER A 265 -11.09 3.25 35.96
C SER A 265 -10.32 2.26 36.84
N PRO A 266 -10.82 1.05 37.08
CA PRO A 266 -10.03 0.04 37.76
C PRO A 266 -8.71 -0.15 37.00
N PRO A 267 -7.57 -0.31 37.71
CA PRO A 267 -6.30 -0.57 37.06
C PRO A 267 -6.45 -1.77 36.14
N PRO A 268 -5.77 -1.76 34.97
CA PRO A 268 -5.83 -2.89 34.07
C PRO A 268 -5.55 -4.14 34.87
N ALA A 269 -6.48 -5.12 34.82
CA ALA A 269 -6.27 -6.41 35.45
C ALA A 269 -4.89 -6.91 34.93
N ALA A 270 -3.96 -7.08 35.86
CA ALA A 270 -2.67 -7.62 35.55
C ALA A 270 -2.91 -8.90 34.75
N VAL A 271 -2.54 -8.90 33.49
CA VAL A 271 -2.51 -10.12 32.70
C VAL A 271 -1.56 -11.01 33.47
N ALA A 272 -2.11 -12.05 34.11
CA ALA A 272 -1.33 -13.05 34.77
C ALA A 272 -0.38 -13.59 33.69
N THR A 273 0.87 -13.17 33.77
CA THR A 273 1.95 -13.76 32.99
C THR A 273 1.98 -15.22 33.41
N ALA A 274 1.56 -16.09 32.49
CA ALA A 274 1.80 -17.51 32.64
C ALA A 274 3.30 -17.66 32.96
N PRO A 275 3.68 -18.52 33.92
CA PRO A 275 5.10 -18.71 34.25
C PRO A 275 5.85 -19.06 32.96
N ALA A 276 6.87 -18.28 32.65
CA ALA A 276 7.75 -18.56 31.53
C ALA A 276 8.30 -19.98 31.72
N ALA A 277 8.08 -20.82 30.72
CA ALA A 277 8.75 -22.10 30.67
C ALA A 277 10.26 -21.86 30.79
N PRO A 278 11.00 -22.68 31.58
CA PRO A 278 12.44 -22.50 31.75
C PRO A 278 13.09 -22.54 30.37
N ALA A 279 13.93 -21.54 30.10
CA ALA A 279 14.74 -21.47 28.90
C ALA A 279 15.51 -22.78 28.70
N PRO A 280 15.51 -23.37 27.50
CA PRO A 280 16.36 -24.53 27.25
C PRO A 280 17.81 -24.14 27.49
N ALA A 281 18.56 -24.99 28.18
CA ALA A 281 19.98 -24.83 28.43
C ALA A 281 20.72 -24.62 27.10
N PRO A 282 21.74 -23.75 27.06
CA PRO A 282 22.50 -23.51 25.83
C PRO A 282 23.13 -24.83 25.36
N ALA A 283 22.89 -25.16 24.11
CA ALA A 283 23.51 -26.31 23.47
C ALA A 283 25.05 -26.13 23.48
N PRO A 284 25.83 -27.21 23.70
CA PRO A 284 27.27 -27.13 23.62
C PRO A 284 27.68 -26.67 22.20
N PRO A 285 28.76 -25.87 22.09
CA PRO A 285 29.25 -25.42 20.80
C PRO A 285 29.62 -26.62 19.91
N PRO A 286 29.31 -26.60 18.61
CA PRO A 286 29.73 -27.66 17.70
C PRO A 286 31.27 -27.74 17.67
N PRO A 287 31.86 -28.94 17.48
CA PRO A 287 33.29 -29.09 17.37
C PRO A 287 33.83 -28.26 16.20
N VAL A 288 34.85 -27.46 16.48
CA VAL A 288 35.55 -26.68 15.46
C VAL A 288 36.24 -27.66 14.53
N VAL A 289 35.65 -27.92 13.37
CA VAL A 289 36.34 -28.59 12.27
C VAL A 289 37.25 -27.52 11.61
N ALA A 290 38.53 -27.71 11.72
CA ALA A 290 39.50 -26.83 11.06
C ALA A 290 39.22 -26.79 9.55
N ALA A 291 39.00 -25.60 9.05
CA ALA A 291 38.83 -25.38 7.62
C ALA A 291 40.10 -25.80 6.88
N PRO A 292 40.00 -26.52 5.75
CA PRO A 292 41.15 -26.78 4.90
C PRO A 292 41.66 -25.46 4.34
N ALA A 293 42.98 -25.31 4.27
CA ALA A 293 43.66 -24.14 3.73
C ALA A 293 43.21 -23.88 2.31
N PRO A 294 43.02 -22.61 1.91
CA PRO A 294 42.63 -22.26 0.55
C PRO A 294 43.70 -22.69 -0.47
N PRO A 295 43.30 -23.19 -1.64
CA PRO A 295 44.26 -23.51 -2.70
C PRO A 295 45.01 -22.24 -3.18
N PRO A 296 46.24 -22.36 -3.64
CA PRO A 296 47.01 -21.22 -4.13
C PRO A 296 46.28 -20.55 -5.30
N PRO A 297 46.43 -19.23 -5.46
CA PRO A 297 45.78 -18.50 -6.56
C PRO A 297 46.30 -18.97 -7.91
N ALA A 298 45.39 -19.22 -8.85
CA ALA A 298 45.71 -19.54 -10.22
C ALA A 298 46.45 -18.36 -10.86
N PRO A 299 47.45 -18.64 -11.76
CA PRO A 299 48.13 -17.56 -12.47
C PRO A 299 47.16 -16.73 -13.32
N PRO A 300 47.41 -15.42 -13.46
CA PRO A 300 46.55 -14.56 -14.25
C PRO A 300 46.52 -15.02 -15.73
N PRO A 301 45.34 -14.99 -16.38
CA PRO A 301 45.24 -15.30 -17.79
C PRO A 301 46.06 -14.27 -18.63
N ALA A 302 46.76 -14.76 -19.63
CA ALA A 302 47.50 -13.94 -20.56
C ALA A 302 46.56 -12.92 -21.27
N PRO A 303 47.03 -11.71 -21.59
CA PRO A 303 46.19 -10.70 -22.23
C PRO A 303 45.71 -11.18 -23.58
N SER A 304 44.42 -11.40 -23.73
CA SER A 304 43.78 -11.62 -25.02
C SER A 304 43.85 -10.34 -25.85
N LYS A 305 44.28 -10.48 -27.07
CA LYS A 305 44.32 -9.41 -28.10
C LYS A 305 42.92 -8.77 -28.18
N PRO A 306 42.83 -7.45 -28.42
CA PRO A 306 41.55 -6.79 -28.65
C PRO A 306 40.85 -7.42 -29.85
N VAL A 307 39.73 -8.06 -29.67
CA VAL A 307 38.80 -8.36 -30.77
C VAL A 307 38.13 -7.04 -31.10
N GLU A 308 38.46 -6.49 -32.25
CA GLU A 308 37.79 -5.36 -32.87
C GLU A 308 36.30 -5.70 -32.98
N ALA A 309 35.48 -5.06 -32.15
CA ALA A 309 34.03 -5.25 -32.15
C ALA A 309 33.49 -4.71 -33.47
N ALA A 310 33.13 -5.61 -34.37
CA ALA A 310 32.37 -5.25 -35.56
C ALA A 310 31.11 -4.52 -35.14
N ILE A 311 30.98 -3.26 -35.54
CA ILE A 311 29.77 -2.46 -35.40
C ILE A 311 28.64 -3.24 -36.09
N PRO A 312 27.54 -3.62 -35.39
CA PRO A 312 26.44 -4.26 -36.07
C PRO A 312 25.88 -3.30 -37.14
N PRO A 313 25.49 -3.80 -38.31
CA PRO A 313 24.90 -2.95 -39.35
C PRO A 313 23.70 -2.21 -38.82
N PRO A 314 23.46 -0.96 -39.26
CA PRO A 314 22.30 -0.19 -38.85
C PRO A 314 21.01 -0.99 -39.18
N PRO A 315 20.00 -0.97 -38.32
CA PRO A 315 18.74 -1.67 -38.59
C PRO A 315 18.14 -1.13 -39.89
N PRO A 316 17.51 -1.98 -40.71
CA PRO A 316 16.88 -1.55 -41.94
C PRO A 316 15.86 -0.44 -41.69
N PRO A 317 15.69 0.52 -42.60
CA PRO A 317 14.75 1.63 -42.43
C PRO A 317 13.35 1.06 -42.15
N ALA A 318 12.66 1.67 -41.19
CA ALA A 318 11.29 1.32 -40.80
C ALA A 318 10.39 1.29 -42.04
N LYS A 319 9.75 0.15 -42.29
CA LYS A 319 8.74 0.03 -43.33
C LYS A 319 7.66 1.06 -43.14
N PRO A 320 7.09 1.62 -44.24
CA PRO A 320 5.96 2.55 -44.17
C PRO A 320 4.81 1.94 -43.37
N ALA A 321 4.02 2.81 -42.71
CA ALA A 321 2.90 2.48 -41.85
C ALA A 321 2.07 1.29 -42.37
N GLU A 322 2.25 0.12 -41.74
CA GLU A 322 1.37 -1.02 -41.95
C GLU A 322 -0.03 -0.62 -41.42
N SER A 323 -1.04 -0.94 -42.22
CA SER A 323 -2.45 -0.83 -41.85
C SER A 323 -2.66 -1.33 -40.43
N ALA A 324 -3.28 -0.51 -39.59
CA ALA A 324 -3.49 -0.82 -38.19
C ALA A 324 -4.05 -2.25 -38.04
N SER A 325 -3.44 -3.07 -37.18
CA SER A 325 -3.93 -4.44 -36.95
C SER A 325 -5.37 -4.37 -36.42
N PRO A 326 -6.21 -5.41 -36.65
CA PRO A 326 -7.58 -5.44 -36.12
C PRO A 326 -7.62 -5.17 -34.61
N THR A 327 -6.61 -5.65 -33.87
CA THR A 327 -6.45 -5.41 -32.43
C THR A 327 -6.16 -3.94 -32.15
N ALA A 328 -5.33 -3.26 -32.97
CA ALA A 328 -5.07 -1.84 -32.80
C ALA A 328 -6.33 -0.97 -33.06
N LEU A 329 -7.15 -1.37 -34.03
CA LEU A 329 -8.41 -0.70 -34.31
C LEU A 329 -9.41 -0.89 -33.18
N ALA A 330 -9.54 -2.12 -32.65
CA ALA A 330 -10.44 -2.40 -31.53
C ALA A 330 -10.07 -1.64 -30.23
N LEU A 331 -8.79 -1.28 -30.07
CA LEU A 331 -8.30 -0.54 -28.90
C LEU A 331 -8.17 0.98 -29.16
N ALA A 332 -8.45 1.46 -30.38
CA ALA A 332 -8.30 2.86 -30.73
C ALA A 332 -9.26 3.79 -29.95
N ASP A 333 -10.40 3.27 -29.51
CA ASP A 333 -11.41 4.00 -28.74
C ASP A 333 -11.10 4.03 -27.22
N ASP A 334 -10.09 3.29 -26.75
CA ASP A 334 -9.67 3.39 -25.36
C ASP A 334 -9.16 4.81 -25.05
N PRO A 335 -9.74 5.52 -24.05
CA PRO A 335 -9.40 6.93 -23.81
C PRO A 335 -7.92 7.17 -23.53
N THR A 336 -7.26 6.21 -22.89
CA THR A 336 -5.83 6.31 -22.55
C THR A 336 -4.97 6.13 -23.79
N ILE A 337 -5.31 5.15 -24.64
CA ILE A 337 -4.60 4.93 -25.90
C ILE A 337 -4.78 6.13 -26.83
N LYS A 338 -5.99 6.70 -26.89
CA LYS A 338 -6.27 7.89 -27.68
C LYS A 338 -5.42 9.08 -27.23
N ASN A 339 -5.39 9.36 -25.94
CA ASN A 339 -4.54 10.44 -25.38
C ASN A 339 -3.06 10.24 -25.68
N LEU A 340 -2.55 8.99 -25.55
CA LEU A 340 -1.16 8.67 -25.84
C LEU A 340 -0.87 8.75 -27.35
N ASN A 341 -1.82 8.37 -28.20
CA ASN A 341 -1.71 8.53 -29.65
C ASN A 341 -1.62 10.02 -30.04
N ASP A 342 -2.41 10.89 -29.41
CA ASP A 342 -2.37 12.33 -29.69
C ASP A 342 -1.02 12.92 -29.25
N LYS A 343 -0.49 12.55 -28.06
CA LYS A 343 0.86 12.94 -27.64
C LYS A 343 1.96 12.48 -28.63
N LEU A 344 1.82 11.25 -29.13
CA LEU A 344 2.80 10.69 -30.07
C LEU A 344 2.66 11.23 -31.50
N LYS A 345 1.52 11.83 -31.87
CA LYS A 345 1.41 12.64 -33.10
C LYS A 345 2.20 13.93 -32.99
N ASP A 346 2.14 14.58 -31.82
CA ASP A 346 2.87 15.83 -31.56
C ASP A 346 4.36 15.59 -31.35
N ASN A 347 4.72 14.49 -30.68
CA ASN A 347 6.12 14.07 -30.44
C ASN A 347 6.28 12.54 -30.62
N PRO A 348 6.61 12.06 -31.82
CA PRO A 348 6.79 10.62 -32.10
C PRO A 348 7.94 9.96 -31.31
N ASP A 349 8.91 10.73 -30.84
CA ASP A 349 10.05 10.27 -30.06
C ASP A 349 9.90 10.52 -28.53
N ASP A 350 8.67 10.62 -28.05
CA ASP A 350 8.39 10.60 -26.61
C ASP A 350 8.50 9.18 -26.06
N ALA A 351 9.68 8.88 -25.52
CA ALA A 351 9.99 7.55 -24.94
C ALA A 351 9.02 7.17 -23.81
N ALA A 352 8.56 8.15 -23.00
CA ALA A 352 7.64 7.90 -21.90
C ALA A 352 6.22 7.60 -22.41
N ALA A 353 5.75 8.32 -23.41
CA ALA A 353 4.45 8.06 -24.04
C ALA A 353 4.42 6.69 -24.74
N LEU A 354 5.49 6.33 -25.47
CA LEU A 354 5.67 4.99 -26.06
C LEU A 354 5.65 3.90 -24.98
N TYR A 355 6.46 4.05 -23.93
CA TYR A 355 6.51 3.09 -22.83
C TYR A 355 5.12 2.90 -22.21
N ARG A 356 4.42 4.01 -21.91
CA ARG A 356 3.06 3.97 -21.32
C ARG A 356 2.05 3.30 -22.26
N ARG A 357 2.08 3.62 -23.56
CA ARG A 357 1.16 2.97 -24.52
C ARG A 357 1.46 1.48 -24.64
N GLY A 358 2.72 1.07 -24.60
CA GLY A 358 3.11 -0.31 -24.53
C GLY A 358 2.55 -1.04 -23.31
N GLN A 359 2.56 -0.40 -22.14
CA GLN A 359 1.95 -0.96 -20.92
C GLN A 359 0.44 -1.14 -21.07
N VAL A 360 -0.28 -0.14 -21.64
CA VAL A 360 -1.72 -0.25 -21.89
C VAL A 360 -2.01 -1.41 -22.84
N TYR A 361 -1.28 -1.51 -23.94
CA TYR A 361 -1.44 -2.62 -24.87
C TYR A 361 -1.22 -3.97 -24.18
N ALA A 362 -0.18 -4.10 -23.36
CA ALA A 362 0.11 -5.32 -22.61
C ALA A 362 -1.02 -5.68 -21.63
N SER A 363 -1.58 -4.70 -20.91
CA SER A 363 -2.70 -4.91 -19.99
C SER A 363 -4.00 -5.35 -20.68
N LYS A 364 -4.15 -5.00 -21.95
CA LYS A 364 -5.29 -5.40 -22.80
C LYS A 364 -5.02 -6.68 -23.60
N GLY A 365 -3.90 -7.36 -23.35
CA GLY A 365 -3.52 -8.59 -24.06
C GLY A 365 -2.97 -8.37 -25.48
N ALA A 366 -2.74 -7.12 -25.90
CA ALA A 366 -2.19 -6.78 -27.21
C ALA A 366 -0.65 -6.78 -27.16
N TYR A 367 -0.06 -7.93 -26.87
CA TYR A 367 1.36 -8.07 -26.56
C TYR A 367 2.30 -7.67 -27.70
N GLU A 368 1.93 -7.95 -28.97
CA GLU A 368 2.73 -7.55 -30.13
C GLU A 368 2.82 -6.03 -30.27
N LEU A 369 1.71 -5.31 -30.02
CA LEU A 369 1.69 -3.85 -30.01
C LEU A 369 2.51 -3.30 -28.86
N ALA A 370 2.40 -3.92 -27.67
CA ALA A 370 3.19 -3.58 -26.51
C ALA A 370 4.70 -3.74 -26.77
N ILE A 371 5.13 -4.86 -27.34
CA ILE A 371 6.52 -5.12 -27.69
C ILE A 371 7.05 -4.10 -28.68
N ARG A 372 6.24 -3.69 -29.67
CA ARG A 372 6.61 -2.64 -30.64
C ARG A 372 6.88 -1.31 -29.94
N ASP A 373 6.00 -0.92 -29.05
CA ASP A 373 6.15 0.33 -28.30
C ASP A 373 7.33 0.28 -27.32
N PHE A 374 7.54 -0.83 -26.63
CA PHE A 374 8.73 -1.03 -25.80
C PHE A 374 10.02 -1.03 -26.61
N ASN A 375 10.03 -1.57 -27.84
CA ASN A 375 11.18 -1.49 -28.72
C ASN A 375 11.54 -0.04 -29.06
N ASN A 376 10.53 0.78 -29.38
CA ASN A 376 10.73 2.19 -29.70
C ASN A 376 11.15 2.99 -28.47
N SER A 377 10.54 2.74 -27.31
CA SER A 377 10.94 3.36 -26.06
C SER A 377 12.40 3.04 -25.70
N LEU A 378 12.80 1.77 -25.81
CA LEU A 378 14.18 1.34 -25.53
C LEU A 378 15.22 1.83 -26.57
N ARG A 379 14.78 2.09 -27.81
CA ARG A 379 15.65 2.77 -28.80
C ARG A 379 15.99 4.17 -28.34
N LEU A 380 15.05 4.87 -27.72
CA LEU A 380 15.21 6.25 -27.22
C LEU A 380 15.86 6.28 -25.83
N ASN A 381 15.53 5.32 -24.97
CA ASN A 381 16.10 5.18 -23.64
C ASN A 381 16.64 3.76 -23.40
N PRO A 382 17.89 3.47 -23.86
CA PRO A 382 18.45 2.10 -23.82
C PRO A 382 18.87 1.62 -22.43
N LYS A 383 18.64 2.40 -21.36
CA LYS A 383 18.89 2.02 -19.97
C LYS A 383 17.62 1.90 -19.14
N ASP A 384 16.47 1.90 -19.77
CA ASP A 384 15.18 1.77 -19.07
C ASP A 384 14.95 0.34 -18.60
N VAL A 385 15.21 0.13 -17.31
CA VAL A 385 15.10 -1.19 -16.65
C VAL A 385 13.68 -1.72 -16.69
N GLU A 386 12.71 -0.83 -16.49
CA GLU A 386 11.30 -1.18 -16.47
C GLU A 386 10.82 -1.60 -17.87
N ALA A 387 11.25 -0.88 -18.90
CA ALA A 387 10.90 -1.22 -20.28
C ALA A 387 11.49 -2.58 -20.71
N PHE A 388 12.72 -2.91 -20.29
CA PHE A 388 13.28 -4.24 -20.49
C PHE A 388 12.46 -5.31 -19.79
N ASN A 389 12.10 -5.11 -18.52
CA ASN A 389 11.30 -6.08 -17.78
C ASN A 389 9.91 -6.28 -18.40
N ASN A 390 9.23 -5.21 -18.76
CA ASN A 390 7.89 -5.31 -19.35
C ASN A 390 7.93 -5.97 -20.73
N ARG A 391 8.95 -5.71 -21.51
CA ARG A 391 9.15 -6.40 -22.80
C ARG A 391 9.51 -7.87 -22.61
N CYS A 392 10.35 -8.20 -21.61
CA CYS A 392 10.63 -9.58 -21.22
C CYS A 392 9.33 -10.32 -20.92
N TRP A 393 8.49 -9.76 -20.07
CA TRP A 393 7.22 -10.38 -19.70
C TRP A 393 6.29 -10.55 -20.90
N ALA A 394 6.06 -9.51 -21.70
CA ALA A 394 5.21 -9.59 -22.88
C ALA A 394 5.70 -10.67 -23.87
N ARG A 395 7.01 -10.76 -24.12
CA ARG A 395 7.63 -11.81 -24.92
C ARG A 395 7.45 -13.20 -24.32
N THR A 396 7.52 -13.31 -22.98
CA THR A 396 7.30 -14.57 -22.27
C THR A 396 5.89 -15.08 -22.50
N VAL A 397 4.89 -14.21 -22.41
CA VAL A 397 3.49 -14.57 -22.62
C VAL A 397 3.27 -15.11 -24.03
N ILE A 398 3.77 -14.43 -25.06
CA ILE A 398 3.62 -14.85 -26.47
C ILE A 398 4.56 -16.02 -26.86
N GLY A 399 5.44 -16.48 -25.98
CA GLY A 399 6.31 -17.63 -26.20
C GLY A 399 7.67 -17.32 -26.85
N ASP A 400 8.04 -16.06 -27.07
CA ASP A 400 9.38 -15.67 -27.54
C ASP A 400 10.39 -15.70 -26.37
N LEU A 401 10.64 -16.92 -25.85
CA LEU A 401 11.37 -17.14 -24.61
C LEU A 401 12.85 -16.75 -24.71
N GLN A 402 13.47 -16.88 -25.89
CA GLN A 402 14.88 -16.52 -26.05
C GLN A 402 15.10 -15.00 -26.00
N ALA A 403 14.25 -14.24 -26.68
CA ALA A 403 14.34 -12.78 -26.63
C ALA A 403 13.88 -12.25 -25.26
N ALA A 404 12.89 -12.89 -24.63
CA ALA A 404 12.48 -12.58 -23.27
C ALA A 404 13.64 -12.74 -22.28
N LEU A 405 14.37 -13.84 -22.32
CA LEU A 405 15.51 -14.08 -21.44
C LEU A 405 16.61 -13.02 -21.58
N LYS A 406 16.88 -12.57 -22.82
CA LYS A 406 17.83 -11.48 -23.08
C LYS A 406 17.39 -10.17 -22.39
N ASP A 407 16.12 -9.82 -22.52
CA ASP A 407 15.56 -8.61 -21.89
C ASP A 407 15.61 -8.68 -20.37
N CYS A 408 15.16 -9.78 -19.75
CA CYS A 408 15.23 -9.96 -18.32
C CYS A 408 16.67 -9.92 -17.78
N ASN A 409 17.62 -10.52 -18.50
CA ASN A 409 19.03 -10.45 -18.13
C ASN A 409 19.57 -9.01 -18.20
N GLU A 410 19.15 -8.23 -19.20
CA GLU A 410 19.57 -6.83 -19.31
C GLU A 410 18.95 -5.97 -18.21
N ALA A 411 17.66 -6.17 -17.86
CA ALA A 411 17.04 -5.53 -16.72
C ALA A 411 17.81 -5.82 -15.41
N LEU A 412 18.17 -7.08 -15.18
CA LEU A 412 18.92 -7.49 -13.99
C LEU A 412 20.40 -7.06 -14.02
N ARG A 413 21.00 -6.91 -15.19
CA ARG A 413 22.34 -6.33 -15.32
C ARG A 413 22.34 -4.85 -14.90
N LEU A 414 21.30 -4.11 -15.28
CA LEU A 414 21.13 -2.70 -14.91
C LEU A 414 20.71 -2.51 -13.46
N ARG A 415 19.86 -3.41 -12.93
CA ARG A 415 19.37 -3.39 -11.53
C ARG A 415 19.32 -4.82 -10.98
N PRO A 416 20.40 -5.31 -10.32
CA PRO A 416 20.52 -6.72 -9.91
C PRO A 416 19.44 -7.22 -8.95
N ASN A 417 18.89 -6.36 -8.10
CA ASN A 417 17.85 -6.71 -7.12
C ASN A 417 16.44 -6.26 -7.57
N PHE A 418 16.22 -6.17 -8.87
CA PHE A 418 14.91 -5.81 -9.39
C PHE A 418 13.95 -7.01 -9.30
N VAL A 419 13.05 -6.98 -8.33
CA VAL A 419 12.14 -8.08 -7.98
C VAL A 419 11.33 -8.54 -9.18
N ASP A 420 10.79 -7.60 -9.96
CA ASP A 420 9.95 -7.88 -11.13
C ASP A 420 10.71 -8.60 -12.22
N ALA A 421 11.96 -8.22 -12.45
CA ALA A 421 12.79 -8.87 -13.43
C ALA A 421 13.25 -10.27 -12.98
N LEU A 422 13.42 -10.49 -11.66
CA LEU A 422 13.66 -11.82 -11.11
C LEU A 422 12.42 -12.71 -11.29
N ASP A 423 11.23 -12.21 -10.96
CA ASP A 423 9.96 -12.93 -11.14
C ASP A 423 9.71 -13.24 -12.63
N SER A 424 9.87 -12.25 -13.51
CA SER A 424 9.71 -12.41 -14.95
C SER A 424 10.70 -13.42 -15.52
N ARG A 425 11.98 -13.40 -15.09
CA ARG A 425 12.99 -14.37 -15.55
C ARG A 425 12.67 -15.77 -15.00
N GLY A 426 12.20 -15.86 -13.78
CA GLY A 426 11.68 -17.10 -13.20
C GLY A 426 10.57 -17.70 -14.05
N LEU A 427 9.63 -16.89 -14.54
CA LEU A 427 8.57 -17.33 -15.45
C LEU A 427 9.12 -17.77 -16.82
N VAL A 428 10.09 -17.03 -17.41
CA VAL A 428 10.78 -17.45 -18.64
C VAL A 428 11.41 -18.83 -18.45
N ASN A 429 12.16 -19.02 -17.37
CA ASN A 429 12.84 -20.27 -17.06
C ASN A 429 11.84 -21.42 -16.85
N LEU A 430 10.71 -21.14 -16.14
CA LEU A 430 9.64 -22.12 -15.92
C LEU A 430 8.99 -22.57 -17.25
N LYS A 431 8.67 -21.63 -18.15
CA LYS A 431 8.11 -21.93 -19.48
C LYS A 431 9.13 -22.65 -20.38
N SER A 432 10.42 -22.37 -20.19
CA SER A 432 11.50 -23.04 -20.90
C SER A 432 11.85 -24.43 -20.34
N GLY A 433 11.17 -24.90 -19.28
CA GLY A 433 11.47 -26.17 -18.61
C GLY A 433 12.75 -26.13 -17.75
N GLN A 434 13.38 -24.97 -17.59
CA GLN A 434 14.58 -24.80 -16.77
C GLN A 434 14.24 -24.63 -15.28
N ASN A 435 13.61 -25.68 -14.72
CA ASN A 435 12.98 -25.60 -13.39
C ASN A 435 13.95 -25.20 -12.28
N LYS A 436 15.23 -25.63 -12.31
CA LYS A 436 16.22 -25.24 -11.31
C LYS A 436 16.52 -23.75 -11.34
N ASN A 437 16.65 -23.17 -12.55
CA ASN A 437 16.89 -21.74 -12.73
C ASN A 437 15.65 -20.93 -12.30
N ALA A 438 14.46 -21.44 -12.64
CA ALA A 438 13.20 -20.83 -12.22
C ALA A 438 13.09 -20.77 -10.68
N ILE A 439 13.40 -21.86 -9.96
CA ILE A 439 13.42 -21.89 -8.48
C ILE A 439 14.38 -20.84 -7.95
N ALA A 440 15.61 -20.77 -8.49
CA ALA A 440 16.62 -19.82 -8.03
C ALA A 440 16.18 -18.34 -8.21
N ASP A 441 15.56 -18.02 -9.35
CA ASP A 441 15.06 -16.67 -9.63
C ASP A 441 13.88 -16.31 -8.71
N PHE A 442 12.91 -17.22 -8.54
CA PHE A 442 11.80 -17.01 -7.61
C PHE A 442 12.24 -16.95 -6.15
N ASP A 443 13.24 -17.73 -5.73
CA ASP A 443 13.83 -17.63 -4.40
C ASP A 443 14.48 -16.27 -4.17
N ALA A 444 15.20 -15.75 -5.17
CA ALA A 444 15.78 -14.42 -5.10
C ALA A 444 14.72 -13.32 -5.01
N ALA A 445 13.63 -13.43 -5.78
CA ALA A 445 12.49 -12.52 -5.70
C ALA A 445 11.81 -12.58 -4.32
N LEU A 446 11.54 -13.78 -3.82
CA LEU A 446 10.88 -14.01 -2.52
C LEU A 446 11.76 -13.62 -1.32
N LYS A 447 13.07 -13.65 -1.46
CA LYS A 447 13.99 -13.13 -0.44
C LYS A 447 13.84 -11.62 -0.25
N ILE A 448 13.51 -10.90 -1.32
CA ILE A 448 13.28 -9.45 -1.29
C ILE A 448 11.83 -9.15 -0.91
N ASN A 449 10.87 -9.85 -1.53
CA ASN A 449 9.45 -9.76 -1.24
C ASN A 449 8.84 -11.14 -0.93
N PRO A 450 8.81 -11.57 0.34
CA PRO A 450 8.33 -12.90 0.75
C PRO A 450 6.85 -13.19 0.43
N ARG A 451 6.08 -12.16 0.09
CA ARG A 451 4.64 -12.26 -0.19
C ARG A 451 4.30 -12.09 -1.68
N LEU A 452 5.27 -12.18 -2.56
CA LEU A 452 5.06 -12.10 -4.00
C LEU A 452 4.37 -13.38 -4.50
N THR A 453 3.06 -13.29 -4.72
CA THR A 453 2.17 -14.41 -4.99
C THR A 453 2.54 -15.13 -6.28
N SER A 454 2.91 -14.37 -7.35
CA SER A 454 3.39 -14.92 -8.62
C SER A 454 4.65 -15.77 -8.44
N SER A 455 5.63 -15.27 -7.69
CA SER A 455 6.85 -16.01 -7.39
C SER A 455 6.60 -17.24 -6.53
N LEU A 456 5.69 -17.17 -5.54
CA LEU A 456 5.31 -18.35 -4.74
C LEU A 456 4.68 -19.42 -5.63
N TYR A 457 3.70 -19.06 -6.45
CA TYR A 457 3.02 -20.00 -7.33
C TYR A 457 3.96 -20.59 -8.38
N GLY A 458 4.76 -19.73 -9.04
CA GLY A 458 5.75 -20.14 -10.05
C GLY A 458 6.82 -21.05 -9.46
N ARG A 459 7.34 -20.73 -8.25
CA ARG A 459 8.29 -21.59 -7.53
C ARG A 459 7.68 -22.93 -7.19
N GLY A 460 6.43 -22.95 -6.74
CA GLY A 460 5.70 -24.18 -6.44
C GLY A 460 5.58 -25.09 -7.64
N LEU A 461 5.20 -24.54 -8.80
CA LEU A 461 5.16 -25.31 -10.06
C LEU A 461 6.55 -25.80 -10.47
N ALA A 462 7.59 -24.95 -10.37
CA ALA A 462 8.94 -25.33 -10.70
C ALA A 462 9.48 -26.46 -9.80
N LYS A 463 9.21 -26.41 -8.48
CA LYS A 463 9.56 -27.44 -7.51
C LYS A 463 8.86 -28.76 -7.84
N LYS A 464 7.56 -28.75 -8.12
CA LYS A 464 6.82 -29.97 -8.52
C LYS A 464 7.42 -30.60 -9.76
N ARG A 465 7.67 -29.80 -10.81
CA ARG A 465 8.31 -30.27 -12.05
C ARG A 465 9.75 -30.76 -11.84
N ASN A 466 10.42 -30.31 -10.76
CA ASN A 466 11.77 -30.76 -10.39
C ASN A 466 11.75 -31.93 -9.39
N GLY A 467 10.58 -32.49 -9.04
CA GLY A 467 10.44 -33.66 -8.15
C GLY A 467 10.20 -33.35 -6.67
N SER A 468 10.25 -32.08 -6.25
CA SER A 468 9.99 -31.65 -4.86
C SER A 468 8.49 -31.34 -4.68
N ILE A 469 7.66 -32.39 -4.72
CA ILE A 469 6.20 -32.26 -4.74
C ILE A 469 5.62 -31.63 -3.46
N PRO A 470 5.98 -32.08 -2.23
CA PRO A 470 5.39 -31.54 -1.01
C PRO A 470 5.69 -30.04 -0.82
N GLU A 471 6.93 -29.63 -1.07
CA GLU A 471 7.33 -28.22 -0.96
C GLU A 471 6.69 -27.36 -2.07
N GLY A 472 6.49 -27.94 -3.24
CA GLY A 472 5.78 -27.29 -4.35
C GLY A 472 4.31 -27.08 -4.04
N ASP A 473 3.63 -28.09 -3.47
CA ASP A 473 2.22 -27.99 -3.06
C ASP A 473 2.05 -26.95 -1.93
N LEU A 474 2.98 -26.87 -1.00
CA LEU A 474 2.96 -25.84 0.06
C LEU A 474 3.02 -24.42 -0.54
N ASP A 475 3.95 -24.16 -1.45
CA ASP A 475 4.08 -22.87 -2.12
C ASP A 475 2.80 -22.53 -2.91
N ILE A 476 2.24 -23.48 -3.65
CA ILE A 476 1.01 -23.31 -4.44
C ILE A 476 -0.18 -23.00 -3.53
N ASN A 477 -0.34 -23.74 -2.43
CA ASN A 477 -1.45 -23.52 -1.50
C ASN A 477 -1.35 -22.16 -0.80
N ASN A 478 -0.14 -21.74 -0.41
CA ASN A 478 0.11 -20.41 0.14
C ASN A 478 -0.24 -19.32 -0.89
N ALA A 479 0.19 -19.48 -2.14
CA ALA A 479 -0.13 -18.53 -3.20
C ALA A 479 -1.64 -18.43 -3.45
N LYS A 480 -2.36 -19.57 -3.52
CA LYS A 480 -3.82 -19.62 -3.69
C LYS A 480 -4.58 -19.00 -2.52
N ALA A 481 -4.08 -19.16 -1.29
CA ALA A 481 -4.66 -18.54 -0.10
C ALA A 481 -4.52 -17.02 -0.12
N MET A 482 -3.45 -16.50 -0.75
CA MET A 482 -3.20 -15.07 -0.88
C MET A 482 -3.89 -14.45 -2.10
N ASP A 483 -3.98 -15.21 -3.21
CA ASP A 483 -4.68 -14.81 -4.44
C ASP A 483 -5.40 -16.00 -5.09
N PRO A 484 -6.73 -16.10 -4.94
CA PRO A 484 -7.52 -17.17 -5.56
C PRO A 484 -7.45 -17.22 -7.09
N ASN A 485 -7.10 -16.11 -7.75
CA ASN A 485 -7.02 -16.02 -9.21
C ASN A 485 -5.66 -16.40 -9.80
N ILE A 486 -4.65 -16.66 -8.97
CA ILE A 486 -3.27 -16.92 -9.42
C ILE A 486 -3.19 -18.11 -10.38
N VAL A 487 -4.05 -19.12 -10.19
CA VAL A 487 -4.13 -20.29 -11.08
C VAL A 487 -4.54 -19.88 -12.49
N LYS A 488 -5.59 -19.05 -12.57
CA LYS A 488 -6.10 -18.54 -13.85
C LYS A 488 -5.05 -17.65 -14.52
N GLU A 489 -4.40 -16.80 -13.76
CA GLU A 489 -3.35 -15.90 -14.27
C GLU A 489 -2.22 -16.71 -14.93
N PHE A 490 -1.71 -17.75 -14.28
CA PHE A 490 -0.65 -18.58 -14.85
C PHE A 490 -1.13 -19.39 -16.06
N ALA A 491 -2.40 -19.84 -16.04
CA ALA A 491 -3.00 -20.50 -17.21
C ALA A 491 -3.09 -19.55 -18.41
N ASP A 492 -3.46 -18.28 -18.19
CA ASP A 492 -3.48 -17.24 -19.23
C ASP A 492 -2.07 -16.95 -19.79
N TYR A 493 -1.00 -17.18 -19.00
CA TYR A 493 0.39 -17.14 -19.46
C TYR A 493 0.85 -18.42 -20.15
N GLY A 494 -0.02 -19.43 -20.29
CA GLY A 494 0.31 -20.71 -20.86
C GLY A 494 1.18 -21.60 -19.95
N VAL A 495 1.02 -21.49 -18.64
CA VAL A 495 1.69 -22.32 -17.63
C VAL A 495 0.63 -23.07 -16.83
N GLN A 496 0.68 -24.40 -16.88
CA GLN A 496 -0.20 -25.32 -16.14
C GLN A 496 0.59 -26.24 -15.22
#